data_5e00a2dc51e124d42d85c2209369157d
#
_entry.id   5e00a2dc51e124d42d85c2209369157d
#
_cell.length_a   1.000
_cell.length_b   1.000
_cell.length_c   1.000
_cell.angle_alpha   90.00
_cell.angle_beta   90.00
_cell.angle_gamma   90.00
#
_symmetry.space_group_name_H-M   'P 1'
#
loop_
_entity.id
_entity.type
_entity.pdbx_description
1 polymer ?
#
loop_
_entity_poly.entity_id
_entity_poly.type
_entity_poly.pdbx_seq_one_letter_code
_entity_poly.pdbx_strand_id
1 'polypeptide(L)'
;MVKGRGYTGTVVQLRRAVRLIRPAATATVYRRLTTLAAEEAQIDWGSFGSIRIGRGVRPLSGFVMVLSYSRAVFALFTVDQTLESFLRGHVEAFETWPGVPRTLVYDNLRSAVLERAGTAIRFQPRLLELAGHYHFAPRPCTPARANEKGKVERQIQYLRHAFFAARAFIDVDDLNAQFCRWRAEIAHQRLHPSSAIAPSPRSSPASSMTSLPAPPKAPESRRTARTPGAGRA
;
A
#
# COMPACT_ATOMS: atom_id res chain seq x y z
N MET A 1 1.99 12.31 38.92
CA MET A 1 1.03 11.41 39.60
C MET A 1 1.62 10.51 40.69
N VAL A 2 2.88 10.08 40.63
CA VAL A 2 3.47 9.18 41.65
C VAL A 2 3.86 9.93 42.96
N LYS A 3 4.28 11.20 42.85
CA LYS A 3 4.59 12.04 44.00
C LYS A 3 3.37 12.30 44.92
N GLY A 4 2.16 12.34 44.41
CA GLY A 4 0.93 12.49 45.17
C GLY A 4 0.53 11.26 46.03
N ARG A 5 1.30 10.15 45.91
CA ARG A 5 1.13 8.92 46.70
C ARG A 5 2.31 8.67 47.65
N GLY A 6 3.04 9.72 48.05
CA GLY A 6 4.10 9.64 49.04
C GLY A 6 5.49 9.20 48.54
N TYR A 7 5.68 9.10 47.24
CA TYR A 7 7.00 8.76 46.69
C TYR A 7 7.93 9.99 46.64
N THR A 8 9.04 9.96 47.37
CA THR A 8 10.02 11.06 47.48
C THR A 8 11.27 10.88 46.60
N GLY A 9 11.43 9.71 46.01
CA GLY A 9 12.59 9.40 45.18
C GLY A 9 12.58 10.00 43.78
N THR A 10 13.68 9.77 43.03
CA THR A 10 13.79 10.21 41.63
C THR A 10 13.07 9.27 40.68
N VAL A 11 12.70 9.78 39.49
CA VAL A 11 12.09 8.97 38.43
C VAL A 11 13.00 7.79 38.01
N VAL A 12 14.32 7.98 38.08
CA VAL A 12 15.29 6.93 37.72
C VAL A 12 15.24 5.79 38.76
N GLN A 13 15.17 6.11 40.04
CA GLN A 13 15.04 5.11 41.09
C GLN A 13 13.74 4.34 41.00
N LEU A 14 12.62 5.05 40.70
CA LEU A 14 11.35 4.41 40.48
C LEU A 14 11.37 3.45 39.29
N ARG A 15 11.96 3.87 38.14
CA ARG A 15 12.10 2.99 36.95
C ARG A 15 12.93 1.76 37.26
N ARG A 16 13.99 1.89 38.08
CA ARG A 16 14.84 0.77 38.53
C ARG A 16 14.07 -0.19 39.42
N ALA A 17 13.32 0.31 40.38
CA ALA A 17 12.47 -0.50 41.28
C ALA A 17 11.37 -1.22 40.48
N VAL A 18 10.65 -0.51 39.59
CA VAL A 18 9.61 -1.10 38.72
C VAL A 18 10.21 -2.21 37.83
N ARG A 19 11.46 -2.05 37.34
CA ARG A 19 12.10 -3.09 36.52
C ARG A 19 12.38 -4.36 37.29
N LEU A 20 12.69 -4.25 38.61
CA LEU A 20 12.93 -5.41 39.49
C LEU A 20 11.63 -6.13 39.88
N ILE A 21 10.53 -5.38 40.06
CA ILE A 21 9.26 -5.93 40.51
C ILE A 21 8.41 -6.44 39.34
N ARG A 22 8.59 -5.85 38.14
CA ARG A 22 7.83 -6.25 36.95
C ARG A 22 8.32 -7.62 36.49
N PRO A 23 7.43 -8.64 36.39
CA PRO A 23 7.82 -9.91 35.83
C PRO A 23 8.45 -9.68 34.45
N ALA A 24 9.52 -10.40 34.16
CA ALA A 24 10.13 -10.35 32.84
C ALA A 24 9.03 -10.56 31.80
N ALA A 25 8.94 -9.64 30.83
CA ALA A 25 7.96 -9.80 29.76
C ALA A 25 8.20 -11.17 29.12
N THR A 26 7.23 -12.05 29.22
CA THR A 26 7.29 -13.34 28.57
C THR A 26 7.61 -13.08 27.11
N ALA A 27 8.71 -13.62 26.61
CA ALA A 27 9.11 -13.43 25.23
C ALA A 27 7.96 -13.90 24.34
N THR A 28 7.23 -12.96 23.75
CA THR A 28 6.16 -13.29 22.82
C THR A 28 6.83 -13.86 21.58
N VAL A 29 6.73 -15.18 21.40
CA VAL A 29 7.25 -15.85 20.21
C VAL A 29 6.43 -15.38 19.03
N TYR A 30 6.95 -14.42 18.29
CA TYR A 30 6.36 -13.98 17.05
C TYR A 30 6.63 -15.02 15.95
N ARG A 31 5.63 -15.82 15.65
CA ARG A 31 5.69 -16.71 14.51
C ARG A 31 5.78 -15.87 13.23
N ARG A 32 6.91 -15.90 12.56
CA ARG A 32 7.09 -15.22 11.29
C ARG A 32 6.24 -15.95 10.25
N LEU A 33 5.14 -15.33 9.82
CA LEU A 33 4.34 -15.86 8.72
C LEU A 33 5.16 -15.74 7.45
N THR A 34 5.55 -16.87 6.88
CA THR A 34 6.23 -16.94 5.59
C THR A 34 5.15 -17.07 4.52
N THR A 35 5.05 -16.09 3.63
CA THR A 35 4.18 -16.14 2.45
C THR A 35 4.97 -16.70 1.28
N LEU A 36 4.33 -17.43 0.39
CA LEU A 36 4.94 -17.92 -0.85
C LEU A 36 5.01 -16.80 -1.90
N ALA A 37 5.80 -17.03 -2.94
CA ALA A 37 5.86 -16.12 -4.08
C ALA A 37 4.45 -16.01 -4.73
N ALA A 38 4.05 -14.80 -5.13
CA ALA A 38 2.75 -14.49 -5.72
C ALA A 38 1.52 -14.87 -4.88
N GLU A 39 1.68 -15.25 -3.62
CA GLU A 39 0.55 -15.62 -2.76
C GLU A 39 -0.21 -14.40 -2.24
N GLU A 40 0.51 -13.39 -1.78
CA GLU A 40 -0.12 -12.25 -1.08
C GLU A 40 0.55 -10.92 -1.42
N ALA A 41 -0.26 -9.87 -1.60
CA ALA A 41 0.19 -8.49 -1.53
C ALA A 41 -0.63 -7.71 -0.50
N GLN A 42 -0.01 -6.67 0.08
CA GLN A 42 -0.64 -5.76 1.02
C GLN A 42 -0.81 -4.40 0.37
N ILE A 43 -1.96 -3.78 0.60
CA ILE A 43 -2.34 -2.52 -0.01
C ILE A 43 -2.76 -1.54 1.07
N ASP A 44 -2.25 -0.32 0.96
CA ASP A 44 -2.65 0.79 1.82
C ASP A 44 -2.47 2.14 1.11
N TRP A 45 -3.18 3.17 1.61
CA TRP A 45 -2.95 4.54 1.24
C TRP A 45 -1.92 5.18 2.18
N GLY A 46 -0.89 5.78 1.59
CA GLY A 46 0.08 6.59 2.30
C GLY A 46 -0.15 8.08 2.07
N SER A 47 0.03 8.91 3.12
CA SER A 47 0.15 10.35 2.95
C SER A 47 1.62 10.71 2.70
N PHE A 48 1.90 11.53 1.68
CA PHE A 48 3.23 11.93 1.28
C PHE A 48 3.43 13.46 1.30
N GLY A 49 2.68 14.14 2.18
CA GLY A 49 2.73 15.58 2.32
C GLY A 49 1.80 16.29 1.33
N SER A 50 2.34 17.23 0.58
CA SER A 50 1.57 18.02 -0.40
C SER A 50 2.40 18.33 -1.64
N ILE A 51 1.70 18.57 -2.75
CA ILE A 51 2.30 18.95 -4.02
C ILE A 51 1.65 20.23 -4.53
N ARG A 52 2.44 21.07 -5.19
CA ARG A 52 1.96 22.27 -5.87
C ARG A 52 1.41 21.90 -7.25
N ILE A 53 0.19 22.36 -7.55
CA ILE A 53 -0.44 22.19 -8.85
C ILE A 53 -0.94 23.57 -9.28
N GLY A 54 -0.27 24.16 -10.27
CA GLY A 54 -0.52 25.54 -10.68
C GLY A 54 -0.30 26.50 -9.50
N ARG A 55 -1.34 27.27 -9.13
CA ARG A 55 -1.32 28.22 -7.99
C ARG A 55 -1.71 27.59 -6.66
N GLY A 56 -2.19 26.36 -6.65
CA GLY A 56 -2.71 25.68 -5.47
C GLY A 56 -1.74 24.66 -4.89
N VAL A 57 -1.96 24.31 -3.61
CA VAL A 57 -1.28 23.20 -2.93
C VAL A 57 -2.34 22.15 -2.60
N ARG A 58 -2.08 20.91 -2.95
CA ARG A 58 -3.00 19.79 -2.74
C ARG A 58 -2.31 18.71 -1.89
N PRO A 59 -3.05 18.04 -1.00
CA PRO A 59 -2.53 16.84 -0.34
C PRO A 59 -2.07 15.82 -1.36
N LEU A 60 -0.94 15.18 -1.08
CA LEU A 60 -0.39 14.11 -1.90
C LEU A 60 -0.63 12.78 -1.21
N SER A 61 -1.36 11.92 -1.87
CA SER A 61 -1.64 10.54 -1.46
C SER A 61 -0.90 9.56 -2.36
N GLY A 62 -0.58 8.39 -1.85
CA GLY A 62 -0.02 7.31 -2.65
C GLY A 62 -0.76 6.00 -2.36
N PHE A 63 -1.31 5.40 -3.41
CA PHE A 63 -1.69 4.00 -3.39
C PHE A 63 -0.41 3.16 -3.37
N VAL A 64 -0.24 2.34 -2.35
CA VAL A 64 0.97 1.51 -2.19
C VAL A 64 0.58 0.05 -2.14
N MET A 65 1.15 -0.77 -3.03
CA MET A 65 1.00 -2.22 -3.04
C MET A 65 2.36 -2.88 -2.86
N VAL A 66 2.44 -3.85 -1.96
CA VAL A 66 3.69 -4.53 -1.59
C VAL A 66 3.51 -6.03 -1.65
N LEU A 67 4.31 -6.70 -2.45
CA LEU A 67 4.34 -8.17 -2.47
C LEU A 67 4.86 -8.70 -1.14
N SER A 68 4.09 -9.55 -0.50
CA SER A 68 4.41 -10.05 0.86
C SER A 68 5.65 -10.91 0.91
N TYR A 69 6.00 -11.59 -0.16
CA TYR A 69 7.21 -12.42 -0.28
C TYR A 69 8.44 -11.58 -0.60
N SER A 70 8.51 -11.00 -1.78
CA SER A 70 9.69 -10.30 -2.31
C SER A 70 9.92 -8.90 -1.74
N ARG A 71 8.89 -8.30 -1.11
CA ARG A 71 8.88 -6.88 -0.72
C ARG A 71 8.97 -5.91 -1.90
N ALA A 72 8.77 -6.40 -3.12
CA ALA A 72 8.64 -5.52 -4.26
C ALA A 72 7.49 -4.54 -4.04
N VAL A 73 7.76 -3.27 -4.31
CA VAL A 73 6.82 -2.18 -4.07
C VAL A 73 6.35 -1.59 -5.38
N PHE A 74 5.05 -1.34 -5.46
CA PHE A 74 4.44 -0.47 -6.43
C PHE A 74 3.80 0.71 -5.70
N ALA A 75 3.84 1.90 -6.27
CA ALA A 75 3.07 3.03 -5.80
C ALA A 75 2.57 3.86 -6.99
N LEU A 76 1.35 4.40 -6.82
CA LEU A 76 0.76 5.41 -7.70
C LEU A 76 0.40 6.63 -6.85
N PHE A 77 1.01 7.76 -7.15
CA PHE A 77 0.74 9.00 -6.42
C PHE A 77 -0.39 9.78 -7.07
N THR A 78 -1.29 10.30 -6.23
CA THR A 78 -2.50 11.02 -6.64
C THR A 78 -2.81 12.15 -5.65
N VAL A 79 -3.67 13.06 -6.05
CA VAL A 79 -4.17 14.14 -5.18
C VAL A 79 -5.51 13.82 -4.52
N ASP A 80 -5.98 12.61 -4.70
CA ASP A 80 -7.23 12.08 -4.15
C ASP A 80 -7.07 10.63 -3.73
N GLN A 81 -8.10 10.09 -3.05
CA GLN A 81 -8.21 8.67 -2.69
C GLN A 81 -9.55 8.13 -3.16
N THR A 82 -9.97 8.53 -4.36
CA THR A 82 -11.22 8.08 -4.97
C THR A 82 -11.18 6.60 -5.28
N LEU A 83 -12.36 6.00 -5.48
CA LEU A 83 -12.46 4.62 -5.93
C LEU A 83 -11.79 4.42 -7.29
N GLU A 84 -11.87 5.41 -8.18
CA GLU A 84 -11.25 5.37 -9.50
C GLU A 84 -9.72 5.31 -9.38
N SER A 85 -9.11 6.20 -8.60
CA SER A 85 -7.66 6.19 -8.32
C SER A 85 -7.22 4.89 -7.65
N PHE A 86 -8.07 4.33 -6.78
CA PHE A 86 -7.82 3.05 -6.13
C PHE A 86 -7.80 1.88 -7.13
N LEU A 87 -8.81 1.77 -8.01
CA LEU A 87 -8.87 0.72 -9.02
C LEU A 87 -7.76 0.87 -10.06
N ARG A 88 -7.45 2.10 -10.49
CA ARG A 88 -6.32 2.40 -11.37
C ARG A 88 -5.00 1.93 -10.77
N GLY A 89 -4.78 2.17 -9.48
CA GLY A 89 -3.58 1.69 -8.79
C GLY A 89 -3.40 0.17 -8.85
N HIS A 90 -4.49 -0.60 -8.81
CA HIS A 90 -4.43 -2.06 -8.98
C HIS A 90 -4.03 -2.44 -10.40
N VAL A 91 -4.71 -1.87 -11.41
CA VAL A 91 -4.45 -2.15 -12.82
C VAL A 91 -2.99 -1.88 -13.16
N GLU A 92 -2.49 -0.68 -12.85
CA GLU A 92 -1.11 -0.30 -13.11
C GLU A 92 -0.08 -1.17 -12.34
N ALA A 93 -0.43 -1.62 -11.11
CA ALA A 93 0.41 -2.55 -10.38
C ALA A 93 0.51 -3.91 -11.09
N PHE A 94 -0.63 -4.44 -11.58
CA PHE A 94 -0.67 -5.72 -12.28
C PHE A 94 0.02 -5.66 -13.65
N GLU A 95 -0.04 -4.52 -14.34
CA GLU A 95 0.73 -4.29 -15.57
C GLU A 95 2.24 -4.19 -15.32
N THR A 96 2.62 -3.72 -14.14
CA THR A 96 4.03 -3.58 -13.75
C THR A 96 4.68 -4.92 -13.43
N TRP A 97 3.94 -5.85 -12.86
CA TRP A 97 4.44 -7.16 -12.45
C TRP A 97 4.04 -8.23 -13.45
N PRO A 98 4.84 -9.31 -13.58
CA PRO A 98 4.55 -10.39 -14.54
C PRO A 98 3.34 -11.25 -14.11
N GLY A 99 2.57 -10.83 -13.12
CA GLY A 99 1.39 -11.53 -12.67
C GLY A 99 0.69 -10.90 -11.48
N VAL A 100 -0.49 -11.45 -11.15
CA VAL A 100 -1.38 -10.96 -10.10
C VAL A 100 -1.26 -11.85 -8.86
N PRO A 101 -1.05 -11.28 -7.65
CA PRO A 101 -1.06 -12.05 -6.41
C PRO A 101 -2.43 -12.68 -6.17
N ARG A 102 -2.45 -13.92 -5.63
CA ARG A 102 -3.71 -14.63 -5.35
C ARG A 102 -4.60 -13.92 -4.35
N THR A 103 -3.99 -13.25 -3.37
CA THR A 103 -4.71 -12.58 -2.29
C THR A 103 -4.22 -11.15 -2.12
N LEU A 104 -5.13 -10.21 -2.09
CA LEU A 104 -4.86 -8.81 -1.81
C LEU A 104 -5.42 -8.43 -0.45
N VAL A 105 -4.55 -8.02 0.47
CA VAL A 105 -4.91 -7.67 1.86
C VAL A 105 -5.08 -6.18 1.99
N TYR A 106 -6.26 -5.77 2.47
CA TYR A 106 -6.65 -4.37 2.65
C TYR A 106 -6.81 -4.03 4.13
N ASP A 107 -6.21 -2.93 4.58
CA ASP A 107 -6.43 -2.43 5.92
C ASP A 107 -7.60 -1.46 5.96
N ASN A 108 -8.80 -1.97 6.17
CA ASN A 108 -10.02 -1.19 6.44
C ASN A 108 -10.21 0.09 5.59
N LEU A 109 -9.74 0.03 4.34
CA LEU A 109 -9.77 1.16 3.41
C LEU A 109 -11.21 1.44 2.99
N ARG A 110 -11.69 2.67 3.17
CA ARG A 110 -13.01 3.10 2.69
C ARG A 110 -13.19 2.89 1.18
N SER A 111 -12.09 2.95 0.43
CA SER A 111 -12.10 2.66 -1.01
C SER A 111 -12.34 1.18 -1.32
N ALA A 112 -12.02 0.27 -0.42
CA ALA A 112 -12.19 -1.18 -0.60
C ALA A 112 -13.45 -1.72 0.09
N VAL A 113 -13.80 -1.18 1.26
CA VAL A 113 -14.83 -1.69 2.16
C VAL A 113 -15.98 -0.69 2.30
N LEU A 114 -17.20 -1.12 1.95
CA LEU A 114 -18.43 -0.33 2.16
C LEU A 114 -18.90 -0.38 3.59
N GLU A 115 -18.97 -1.59 4.14
CA GLU A 115 -19.53 -1.83 5.48
C GLU A 115 -18.73 -2.92 6.19
N ARG A 116 -18.66 -2.77 7.51
CA ARG A 116 -18.11 -3.78 8.41
C ARG A 116 -19.06 -3.97 9.59
N ALA A 117 -19.64 -5.16 9.66
CA ALA A 117 -20.48 -5.60 10.79
C ALA A 117 -19.78 -6.79 11.48
N GLY A 118 -18.99 -6.52 12.54
CA GLY A 118 -18.19 -7.52 13.23
C GLY A 118 -17.15 -8.19 12.28
N THR A 119 -17.35 -9.47 12.02
CA THR A 119 -16.52 -10.28 11.08
C THR A 119 -17.00 -10.20 9.64
N ALA A 120 -18.25 -9.77 9.39
CA ALA A 120 -18.78 -9.63 8.04
C ALA A 120 -18.29 -8.34 7.41
N ILE A 121 -17.74 -8.44 6.21
CA ILE A 121 -17.19 -7.32 5.44
C ILE A 121 -17.82 -7.32 4.06
N ARG A 122 -18.33 -6.16 3.69
CA ARG A 122 -18.87 -5.91 2.36
C ARG A 122 -17.89 -5.06 1.57
N PHE A 123 -17.27 -5.67 0.57
CA PHE A 123 -16.37 -4.96 -0.35
C PHE A 123 -17.15 -4.12 -1.37
N GLN A 124 -16.49 -3.12 -1.92
CA GLN A 124 -16.99 -2.34 -3.04
C GLN A 124 -17.28 -3.25 -4.25
N PRO A 125 -18.49 -3.16 -4.88
CA PRO A 125 -18.84 -4.02 -6.01
C PRO A 125 -17.82 -3.94 -7.16
N ARG A 126 -17.36 -2.75 -7.51
CA ARG A 126 -16.33 -2.57 -8.54
C ARG A 126 -14.98 -3.21 -8.21
N LEU A 127 -14.63 -3.30 -6.93
CA LEU A 127 -13.45 -4.06 -6.51
C LEU A 127 -13.67 -5.56 -6.71
N LEU A 128 -14.89 -6.07 -6.47
CA LEU A 128 -15.23 -7.47 -6.71
C LEU A 128 -15.25 -7.81 -8.20
N GLU A 129 -15.73 -6.90 -9.05
CA GLU A 129 -15.65 -7.02 -10.51
C GLU A 129 -14.18 -7.10 -10.97
N LEU A 130 -13.33 -6.21 -10.46
CA LEU A 130 -11.89 -6.23 -10.74
C LEU A 130 -11.25 -7.53 -10.24
N ALA A 131 -11.64 -7.99 -9.05
CA ALA A 131 -11.14 -9.23 -8.46
C ALA A 131 -11.53 -10.45 -9.31
N GLY A 132 -12.76 -10.48 -9.83
CA GLY A 132 -13.21 -11.50 -10.77
C GLY A 132 -12.44 -11.48 -12.08
N HIS A 133 -12.17 -10.29 -12.62
CA HIS A 133 -11.44 -10.11 -13.87
C HIS A 133 -9.97 -10.55 -13.77
N TYR A 134 -9.28 -10.16 -12.70
CA TYR A 134 -7.86 -10.48 -12.48
C TYR A 134 -7.62 -11.73 -11.64
N HIS A 135 -8.67 -12.44 -11.23
CA HIS A 135 -8.64 -13.70 -10.47
C HIS A 135 -7.86 -13.60 -9.14
N PHE A 136 -8.07 -12.52 -8.38
CA PHE A 136 -7.54 -12.41 -7.03
C PHE A 136 -8.65 -12.42 -5.97
N ALA A 137 -8.32 -12.81 -4.75
CA ALA A 137 -9.21 -12.78 -3.60
C ALA A 137 -8.95 -11.52 -2.74
N PRO A 138 -9.90 -10.58 -2.63
CA PRO A 138 -9.78 -9.49 -1.68
C PRO A 138 -9.96 -10.01 -0.26
N ARG A 139 -9.04 -9.67 0.65
CA ARG A 139 -9.08 -10.06 2.06
C ARG A 139 -8.90 -8.84 2.96
N PRO A 140 -9.74 -8.66 3.98
CA PRO A 140 -9.49 -7.61 4.97
C PRO A 140 -8.35 -8.01 5.89
N CYS A 141 -7.62 -7.02 6.38
CA CYS A 141 -6.67 -7.23 7.47
C CYS A 141 -7.41 -7.66 8.74
N THR A 142 -6.89 -8.67 9.43
CA THR A 142 -7.49 -9.14 10.68
C THR A 142 -7.25 -8.10 11.79
N PRO A 143 -8.30 -7.64 12.51
CA PRO A 143 -8.12 -6.75 13.64
C PRO A 143 -7.16 -7.36 14.67
N ALA A 144 -6.36 -6.52 15.32
CA ALA A 144 -5.39 -6.88 16.34
C ALA A 144 -4.17 -7.74 15.87
N ARG A 145 -4.04 -8.05 14.59
CA ARG A 145 -2.83 -8.68 14.04
C ARG A 145 -1.89 -7.64 13.40
N ALA A 146 -1.27 -6.83 14.22
CA ALA A 146 -0.30 -5.80 13.79
C ALA A 146 0.81 -6.35 12.88
N ASN A 147 1.15 -7.63 13.01
CA ASN A 147 2.16 -8.29 12.18
C ASN A 147 1.72 -8.48 10.72
N GLU A 148 0.41 -8.51 10.43
CA GLU A 148 -0.09 -8.64 9.05
C GLU A 148 0.07 -7.33 8.28
N LYS A 149 -0.06 -6.16 8.92
CA LYS A 149 0.02 -4.84 8.30
C LYS A 149 1.45 -4.30 8.15
N GLY A 150 2.38 -4.74 8.97
CA GLY A 150 3.71 -4.15 9.09
C GLY A 150 4.58 -4.14 7.81
N LYS A 151 4.15 -4.81 6.74
CA LYS A 151 4.91 -4.85 5.48
C LYS A 151 4.69 -3.59 4.66
N VAL A 152 3.43 -3.20 4.42
CA VAL A 152 3.09 -2.02 3.64
C VAL A 152 3.45 -0.73 4.39
N GLU A 153 3.22 -0.67 5.71
CA GLU A 153 3.61 0.49 6.53
C GLU A 153 5.11 0.78 6.46
N ARG A 154 5.96 -0.27 6.55
CA ARG A 154 7.41 -0.11 6.40
C ARG A 154 7.81 0.37 5.01
N GLN A 155 7.12 -0.07 3.97
CA GLN A 155 7.38 0.41 2.61
C GLN A 155 6.94 1.86 2.42
N ILE A 156 5.81 2.28 2.99
CA ILE A 156 5.40 3.68 2.99
C ILE A 156 6.47 4.55 3.67
N GLN A 157 6.98 4.13 4.83
CA GLN A 157 8.08 4.84 5.50
C GLN A 157 9.37 4.84 4.65
N TYR A 158 9.69 3.70 4.05
CA TYR A 158 10.84 3.62 3.16
C TYR A 158 10.72 4.56 1.96
N LEU A 159 9.56 4.66 1.33
CA LEU A 159 9.31 5.61 0.24
C LEU A 159 9.51 7.05 0.71
N ARG A 160 9.00 7.43 1.88
CA ARG A 160 9.18 8.77 2.45
C ARG A 160 10.65 9.13 2.63
N HIS A 161 11.46 8.20 3.11
CA HIS A 161 12.86 8.46 3.44
C HIS A 161 13.81 8.24 2.26
N ALA A 162 13.53 7.31 1.35
CA ALA A 162 14.45 6.92 0.30
C ALA A 162 14.09 7.52 -1.07
N PHE A 163 12.80 7.64 -1.39
CA PHE A 163 12.37 8.18 -2.67
C PHE A 163 12.16 9.70 -2.60
N PHE A 164 11.43 10.19 -1.58
CA PHE A 164 11.11 11.63 -1.48
C PHE A 164 12.27 12.49 -0.97
N ALA A 165 13.28 11.89 -0.32
CA ALA A 165 14.41 12.65 0.19
C ALA A 165 15.16 13.36 -0.94
N ALA A 166 15.33 14.69 -0.81
CA ALA A 166 16.07 15.55 -1.72
C ALA A 166 15.59 15.54 -3.19
N ARG A 167 14.31 15.19 -3.44
CA ARG A 167 13.72 15.24 -4.78
C ARG A 167 12.75 16.41 -4.91
N ALA A 168 12.74 17.01 -6.09
CA ALA A 168 11.76 17.99 -6.50
C ALA A 168 10.90 17.39 -7.64
N PHE A 169 9.63 17.75 -7.64
CA PHE A 169 8.66 17.31 -8.63
C PHE A 169 7.94 18.51 -9.23
N ILE A 170 7.73 18.49 -10.53
CA ILE A 170 7.02 19.55 -11.26
C ILE A 170 5.52 19.39 -11.04
N ASP A 171 5.02 18.18 -11.18
CA ASP A 171 3.62 17.79 -11.01
C ASP A 171 3.51 16.32 -10.60
N VAL A 172 2.28 15.78 -10.55
CA VAL A 172 2.00 14.38 -10.16
C VAL A 172 2.50 13.41 -11.23
N ASP A 173 2.44 13.77 -12.50
CA ASP A 173 2.86 12.90 -13.60
C ASP A 173 4.39 12.77 -13.62
N ASP A 174 5.10 13.88 -13.45
CA ASP A 174 6.57 13.87 -13.28
C ASP A 174 6.97 13.05 -12.05
N LEU A 175 6.27 13.22 -10.93
CA LEU A 175 6.53 12.42 -9.72
C LEU A 175 6.38 10.92 -10.00
N ASN A 176 5.28 10.49 -10.63
CA ASN A 176 5.05 9.10 -10.98
C ASN A 176 6.11 8.58 -11.96
N ALA A 177 6.51 9.37 -12.96
CA ALA A 177 7.56 9.03 -13.89
C ALA A 177 8.94 8.87 -13.19
N GLN A 178 9.28 9.77 -12.27
CA GLN A 178 10.50 9.66 -11.45
C GLN A 178 10.45 8.41 -10.54
N PHE A 179 9.28 8.10 -9.98
CA PHE A 179 9.10 6.90 -9.16
C PHE A 179 9.29 5.62 -9.97
N CYS A 180 8.75 5.54 -11.18
CA CYS A 180 8.92 4.38 -12.06
C CYS A 180 10.41 4.12 -12.34
N ARG A 181 11.20 5.17 -12.67
CA ARG A 181 12.66 5.04 -12.88
C ARG A 181 13.37 4.57 -11.62
N TRP A 182 13.14 5.27 -10.50
CA TRP A 182 13.75 4.93 -9.21
C TRP A 182 13.43 3.51 -8.75
N ARG A 183 12.19 3.07 -8.96
CA ARG A 183 11.78 1.71 -8.63
C ARG A 183 12.56 0.66 -9.42
N ALA A 184 12.72 0.86 -10.73
CA ALA A 184 13.45 -0.06 -11.60
C ALA A 184 14.96 -0.09 -11.28
N GLU A 185 15.56 1.06 -11.03
CA GLU A 185 17.01 1.21 -10.87
C GLU A 185 17.47 0.91 -9.42
N ILE A 186 16.68 1.23 -8.42
CA ILE A 186 17.09 1.18 -7.02
C ILE A 186 16.24 0.21 -6.20
N ALA A 187 14.92 0.39 -6.18
CA ALA A 187 14.09 -0.36 -5.25
C ALA A 187 14.08 -1.87 -5.55
N HIS A 188 14.06 -2.25 -6.82
CA HIS A 188 14.07 -3.65 -7.25
C HIS A 188 15.45 -4.29 -7.26
N GLN A 189 16.52 -3.52 -7.10
CA GLN A 189 17.89 -4.03 -6.96
C GLN A 189 18.21 -4.49 -5.53
N ARG A 190 17.33 -4.26 -4.57
CA ARG A 190 17.57 -4.62 -3.16
C ARG A 190 17.54 -6.13 -2.95
N LEU A 191 18.44 -6.61 -2.11
CA LEU A 191 18.45 -7.99 -1.67
C LEU A 191 17.16 -8.33 -0.92
N HIS A 192 16.62 -9.53 -1.19
CA HIS A 192 15.45 -10.02 -0.47
C HIS A 192 15.74 -10.19 1.03
N PRO A 193 14.86 -9.70 1.94
CA PRO A 193 15.13 -9.75 3.38
C PRO A 193 15.31 -11.15 3.98
N SER A 194 14.81 -12.18 3.30
CA SER A 194 14.90 -13.58 3.74
C SER A 194 16.02 -14.36 3.04
N SER A 195 16.68 -13.77 2.03
CA SER A 195 17.82 -14.39 1.35
C SER A 195 19.10 -13.72 1.83
N ALA A 196 19.71 -14.28 2.86
CA ALA A 196 21.08 -13.93 3.25
C ALA A 196 22.12 -14.37 2.20
N ILE A 197 21.71 -14.99 1.07
CA ILE A 197 22.62 -15.78 0.24
C ILE A 197 22.50 -15.52 -1.29
N ALA A 198 21.54 -14.74 -1.77
CA ALA A 198 21.52 -14.45 -3.22
C ALA A 198 21.04 -13.02 -3.50
N PRO A 199 21.71 -12.29 -4.45
CA PRO A 199 21.09 -11.16 -5.09
C PRO A 199 19.78 -11.67 -5.69
N SER A 200 18.72 -10.84 -5.59
CA SER A 200 17.50 -11.13 -6.33
C SER A 200 17.90 -11.43 -7.77
N PRO A 201 17.82 -12.67 -8.24
CA PRO A 201 17.96 -12.86 -9.67
C PRO A 201 16.90 -11.96 -10.26
N ARG A 202 17.16 -11.36 -11.38
CA ARG A 202 16.11 -10.91 -12.27
C ARG A 202 15.18 -12.12 -12.39
N SER A 203 14.26 -12.23 -11.44
CA SER A 203 13.30 -13.30 -11.45
C SER A 203 12.33 -12.94 -12.54
N SER A 204 12.67 -13.36 -13.73
CA SER A 204 11.66 -13.82 -14.65
C SER A 204 10.96 -14.95 -13.92
N PRO A 205 9.76 -14.79 -13.43
CA PRO A 205 8.91 -15.90 -13.05
C PRO A 205 8.23 -16.40 -14.32
N ALA A 206 9.03 -16.76 -15.30
CA ALA A 206 8.55 -17.49 -16.44
C ALA A 206 8.58 -18.97 -16.07
N SER A 207 7.58 -19.47 -15.40
CA SER A 207 7.26 -20.92 -15.48
C SER A 207 6.04 -21.36 -14.72
N SER A 208 5.08 -20.49 -14.34
CA SER A 208 3.75 -21.03 -13.95
C SER A 208 2.62 -20.01 -13.91
N MET A 209 2.72 -18.89 -14.62
CA MET A 209 1.59 -17.97 -14.70
C MET A 209 1.02 -18.02 -16.11
N THR A 210 -0.20 -18.54 -16.21
CA THR A 210 -1.01 -18.48 -17.42
C THR A 210 -1.06 -17.03 -17.89
N SER A 211 -0.56 -16.79 -19.10
CA SER A 211 -0.66 -15.49 -19.77
C SER A 211 -2.13 -15.16 -20.01
N LEU A 212 -2.68 -14.25 -19.20
CA LEU A 212 -4.02 -13.72 -19.43
C LEU A 212 -3.97 -12.68 -20.56
N PRO A 213 -4.97 -12.65 -21.43
CA PRO A 213 -5.08 -11.64 -22.48
C PRO A 213 -5.22 -10.24 -21.87
N ALA A 214 -4.67 -9.24 -22.56
CA ALA A 214 -4.77 -7.85 -22.15
C ALA A 214 -6.23 -7.43 -21.97
N PRO A 215 -6.56 -6.63 -20.94
CA PRO A 215 -7.92 -6.19 -20.69
C PRO A 215 -8.45 -5.33 -21.85
N PRO A 216 -9.75 -5.40 -22.16
CA PRO A 216 -10.35 -4.48 -23.10
C PRO A 216 -10.23 -3.05 -22.58
N LYS A 217 -9.85 -2.12 -23.46
CA LYS A 217 -9.79 -0.68 -23.15
C LYS A 217 -11.12 -0.25 -22.52
N ALA A 218 -11.02 0.53 -21.44
CA ALA A 218 -12.18 1.12 -20.79
C ALA A 218 -13.03 1.87 -21.84
N PRO A 219 -14.37 1.78 -21.77
CA PRO A 219 -15.23 2.51 -22.70
C PRO A 219 -14.98 4.01 -22.56
N GLU A 220 -14.60 4.64 -23.66
CA GLU A 220 -14.48 6.09 -23.76
C GLU A 220 -15.80 6.72 -23.30
N SER A 221 -15.73 7.57 -22.29
CA SER A 221 -16.88 8.36 -21.86
C SER A 221 -17.34 9.21 -23.03
N ARG A 222 -18.49 8.88 -23.63
CA ARG A 222 -19.15 9.71 -24.63
C ARG A 222 -19.35 11.10 -24.05
N ARG A 223 -18.55 12.05 -24.53
CA ARG A 223 -18.83 13.48 -24.37
C ARG A 223 -20.19 13.71 -25.05
N THR A 224 -21.21 13.93 -24.25
CA THR A 224 -22.48 14.43 -24.75
C THR A 224 -22.26 15.82 -25.36
N ALA A 225 -22.29 15.87 -26.67
CA ALA A 225 -22.29 17.12 -27.41
C ALA A 225 -23.51 17.94 -26.97
N ARG A 226 -23.28 19.09 -26.37
CA ARG A 226 -24.30 20.10 -26.11
C ARG A 226 -24.72 20.69 -27.44
N THR A 227 -25.93 20.40 -27.87
CA THR A 227 -26.58 21.05 -29.01
C THR A 227 -26.82 22.54 -28.67
N PRO A 228 -26.44 23.50 -29.53
CA PRO A 228 -26.80 24.89 -29.32
C PRO A 228 -28.28 25.08 -29.62
N GLY A 229 -29.02 25.56 -28.63
CA GLY A 229 -30.43 25.90 -28.78
C GLY A 229 -30.63 27.01 -29.80
N ALA A 230 -31.45 26.72 -30.75
CA ALA A 230 -31.96 27.69 -31.73
C ALA A 230 -32.77 28.76 -31.01
N GLY A 231 -32.39 30.03 -31.23
CA GLY A 231 -33.19 31.17 -30.82
C GLY A 231 -34.52 31.20 -31.62
N ARG A 232 -35.57 31.61 -30.97
CA ARG A 232 -36.77 32.14 -31.58
C ARG A 232 -37.02 33.55 -31.11
N ALA A 233 -37.36 34.34 -32.09
CA ALA A 233 -37.82 35.71 -32.09
C ALA A 233 -38.84 36.08 -31.03
#